data_9de1c15d27f23d118be2c552c8dfe9de
#
_entry.id   9de1c15d27f23d118be2c552c8dfe9de
#
_cell.length_a   1.000
_cell.length_b   1.000
_cell.length_c   1.000
_cell.angle_alpha   90.00
_cell.angle_beta   90.00
_cell.angle_gamma   90.00
#
_symmetry.space_group_name_H-M   'P 1'
#
loop_
_entity.id
_entity.type
_entity.pdbx_description
1 polymer ?
#
loop_
_entity_poly.entity_id
_entity_poly.type
_entity_poly.pdbx_seq_one_letter_code
_entity_poly.pdbx_strand_id
1 'polypeptide(L)'
;MFKDHPSGLKALFFTEMWERFGYYLMIGILVLYMRDTVMGGLGFSYEAAAEVYGTFIALVYLTPFFGGILADRKIGYRKAVVIGGTLMGIGYLLLAIPGTKAFFVALGVIVVGNGFFKPNMSALVGRLYPEDSPLRDAGYSIFYMGINIGAFACNFVAALLRNRFGWGWAFAAAGIGMFLGVLIVLSNPPLIRDAPDRGDGSEIEEGVVRGLLAQVVLPAVVAGTVGYFFLGPVFGSATTAAFVFAALPVVIYYAVLWLRAPREEKGPIGALLSIFAVVVIFWMIFHQNGSTLTFWTEENTRREAGALAPVLQTLHLHQDATIGVTIHDPDAQGSYWRNVPSERRPDEGAEVTLVSTELFQSINPFFIIVFTPLVVAFFAWLRQRGKEPSTPAKIAWGMVITAVSTVFMIGAVVVSHGGLFKVSPSWLIGTYAVITVGELFLSPMGLALVSKLAPARVTALMMGGWFLAPSIGNTLAGVLAGCWAKFPLVGFCSINLVAALLAAI
;
A
#
# COMPACT_ATOMS: atom_id res chain seq x y z
N MET A 1 -10.30 14.73 21.72
CA MET A 1 -10.36 13.77 20.64
C MET A 1 -11.39 12.68 20.88
N PHE A 2 -11.35 11.90 21.97
CA PHE A 2 -12.26 10.77 22.23
C PHE A 2 -13.49 11.08 23.14
N LYS A 3 -13.63 12.32 23.64
CA LYS A 3 -14.54 12.66 24.74
C LYS A 3 -16.01 12.40 24.44
N ASP A 4 -16.43 12.65 23.20
CA ASP A 4 -17.83 12.59 22.77
C ASP A 4 -18.13 11.35 21.90
N HIS A 5 -17.14 10.44 21.77
CA HIS A 5 -17.24 9.24 20.97
C HIS A 5 -17.46 7.98 21.82
N PRO A 6 -18.04 6.91 21.25
CA PRO A 6 -18.14 5.62 21.92
C PRO A 6 -16.78 5.13 22.43
N SER A 7 -16.76 4.56 23.62
CA SER A 7 -15.49 4.13 24.27
C SER A 7 -14.74 3.08 23.46
N GLY A 8 -15.45 2.26 22.66
CA GLY A 8 -14.87 1.30 21.72
C GLY A 8 -13.96 1.91 20.66
N LEU A 9 -14.22 3.15 20.25
CA LEU A 9 -13.38 3.82 19.25
C LEU A 9 -11.90 3.92 19.68
N LYS A 10 -11.65 4.17 20.97
CA LYS A 10 -10.28 4.24 21.49
C LYS A 10 -9.54 2.90 21.35
N ALA A 11 -10.21 1.79 21.65
CA ALA A 11 -9.62 0.47 21.51
C ALA A 11 -9.35 0.15 20.02
N LEU A 12 -10.32 0.41 19.14
CA LEU A 12 -10.17 0.18 17.70
C LEU A 12 -9.09 1.09 17.07
N PHE A 13 -8.97 2.35 17.52
CA PHE A 13 -7.92 3.27 17.09
C PHE A 13 -6.51 2.72 17.39
N PHE A 14 -6.25 2.32 18.64
CA PHE A 14 -4.93 1.79 19.00
C PHE A 14 -4.66 0.42 18.37
N THR A 15 -5.68 -0.41 18.21
CA THR A 15 -5.54 -1.70 17.52
C THR A 15 -5.13 -1.52 16.07
N GLU A 16 -5.82 -0.62 15.34
CA GLU A 16 -5.48 -0.30 13.96
C GLU A 16 -4.11 0.37 13.85
N MET A 17 -3.80 1.29 14.76
CA MET A 17 -2.49 1.94 14.81
C MET A 17 -1.36 0.92 14.91
N TRP A 18 -1.46 -0.08 15.79
CA TRP A 18 -0.46 -1.12 15.93
C TRP A 18 -0.42 -2.07 14.74
N GLU A 19 -1.57 -2.38 14.16
CA GLU A 19 -1.62 -3.20 12.96
C GLU A 19 -0.97 -2.46 11.78
N ARG A 20 -1.32 -1.20 11.58
CA ARG A 20 -0.70 -0.37 10.54
C ARG A 20 0.79 -0.16 10.77
N PHE A 21 1.21 0.03 12.02
CA PHE A 21 2.62 0.04 12.38
C PHE A 21 3.32 -1.22 11.89
N GLY A 22 2.81 -2.42 12.21
CA GLY A 22 3.41 -3.69 11.78
C GLY A 22 3.42 -3.86 10.27
N TYR A 23 2.30 -3.55 9.60
CA TYR A 23 2.15 -3.68 8.16
C TYR A 23 3.08 -2.74 7.38
N TYR A 24 3.11 -1.46 7.72
CA TYR A 24 3.96 -0.48 7.04
C TYR A 24 5.44 -0.63 7.40
N LEU A 25 5.76 -1.09 8.61
CA LEU A 25 7.12 -1.48 8.98
C LEU A 25 7.63 -2.57 8.04
N MET A 26 6.86 -3.66 7.93
CA MET A 26 7.23 -4.79 7.09
C MET A 26 7.36 -4.36 5.62
N ILE A 27 6.36 -3.65 5.06
CA ILE A 27 6.41 -3.17 3.67
C ILE A 27 7.59 -2.24 3.42
N GLY A 28 7.89 -1.35 4.38
CA GLY A 28 8.97 -0.37 4.27
C GLY A 28 10.35 -0.99 4.09
N ILE A 29 10.55 -2.18 4.65
CA ILE A 29 11.85 -2.88 4.57
C ILE A 29 11.81 -4.14 3.69
N LEU A 30 10.63 -4.57 3.20
CA LEU A 30 10.47 -5.85 2.51
C LEU A 30 11.35 -5.96 1.27
N VAL A 31 11.32 -4.93 0.40
CA VAL A 31 12.12 -4.91 -0.83
C VAL A 31 13.61 -4.82 -0.52
N LEU A 32 13.98 -4.04 0.49
CA LEU A 32 15.37 -3.93 0.94
C LEU A 32 15.89 -5.27 1.45
N TYR A 33 15.09 -5.99 2.27
CA TYR A 33 15.43 -7.33 2.75
C TYR A 33 15.57 -8.35 1.62
N MET A 34 14.65 -8.31 0.65
CA MET A 34 14.73 -9.22 -0.51
C MET A 34 15.99 -9.02 -1.34
N ARG A 35 16.47 -7.77 -1.45
CA ARG A 35 17.65 -7.44 -2.27
C ARG A 35 18.97 -7.52 -1.52
N ASP A 36 18.95 -7.39 -0.21
CA ASP A 36 20.17 -7.33 0.60
C ASP A 36 20.99 -8.63 0.50
N THR A 37 22.29 -8.47 0.24
CA THR A 37 23.29 -9.55 0.17
C THR A 37 24.34 -9.45 1.28
N VAL A 38 24.30 -8.37 2.07
CA VAL A 38 25.37 -8.02 3.03
C VAL A 38 24.94 -8.34 4.47
N MET A 39 23.71 -7.99 4.84
CA MET A 39 23.19 -8.11 6.21
C MET A 39 22.34 -9.37 6.43
N GLY A 40 22.43 -10.36 5.54
CA GLY A 40 21.69 -11.61 5.66
C GLY A 40 20.29 -11.57 5.08
N GLY A 41 20.03 -10.72 4.10
CA GLY A 41 18.82 -10.73 3.28
C GLY A 41 18.78 -11.88 2.27
N LEU A 42 17.86 -11.82 1.30
CA LEU A 42 17.61 -12.93 0.38
C LEU A 42 18.43 -12.88 -0.94
N GLY A 43 19.00 -11.73 -1.28
CA GLY A 43 19.81 -11.53 -2.49
C GLY A 43 19.04 -11.66 -3.81
N PHE A 44 17.76 -11.31 -3.83
CA PHE A 44 16.92 -11.35 -5.03
C PHE A 44 17.32 -10.25 -6.03
N SER A 45 17.13 -10.53 -7.32
CA SER A 45 17.23 -9.50 -8.37
C SER A 45 16.13 -8.43 -8.21
N TYR A 46 16.26 -7.31 -8.93
CA TYR A 46 15.21 -6.27 -8.97
C TYR A 46 13.86 -6.83 -9.43
N GLU A 47 13.91 -7.64 -10.50
CA GLU A 47 12.72 -8.24 -11.09
C GLU A 47 12.03 -9.18 -10.11
N ALA A 48 12.79 -10.08 -9.48
CA ALA A 48 12.25 -11.03 -8.51
C ALA A 48 11.67 -10.32 -7.27
N ALA A 49 12.36 -9.31 -6.74
CA ALA A 49 11.88 -8.54 -5.60
C ALA A 49 10.61 -7.75 -5.93
N ALA A 50 10.56 -7.12 -7.12
CA ALA A 50 9.40 -6.37 -7.60
C ALA A 50 8.19 -7.29 -7.84
N GLU A 51 8.40 -8.47 -8.43
CA GLU A 51 7.37 -9.48 -8.67
C GLU A 51 6.76 -9.99 -7.37
N VAL A 52 7.60 -10.38 -6.41
CA VAL A 52 7.15 -10.85 -5.09
C VAL A 52 6.40 -9.74 -4.36
N TYR A 53 6.92 -8.52 -4.36
CA TYR A 53 6.28 -7.36 -3.74
C TYR A 53 4.89 -7.09 -4.34
N GLY A 54 4.82 -6.97 -5.67
CA GLY A 54 3.56 -6.68 -6.36
C GLY A 54 2.50 -7.78 -6.14
N THR A 55 2.92 -9.06 -6.21
CA THR A 55 2.08 -10.23 -5.93
C THR A 55 1.55 -10.21 -4.50
N PHE A 56 2.44 -9.99 -3.54
CA PHE A 56 2.07 -9.92 -2.11
C PHE A 56 1.04 -8.83 -1.85
N ILE A 57 1.29 -7.61 -2.33
CA ILE A 57 0.36 -6.48 -2.15
C ILE A 57 -0.98 -6.75 -2.85
N ALA A 58 -0.97 -7.32 -4.06
CA ALA A 58 -2.20 -7.68 -4.77
C ALA A 58 -3.07 -8.67 -3.96
N LEU A 59 -2.45 -9.69 -3.37
CA LEU A 59 -3.14 -10.65 -2.50
C LEU A 59 -3.66 -10.02 -1.20
N VAL A 60 -2.90 -9.12 -0.59
CA VAL A 60 -3.30 -8.36 0.60
C VAL A 60 -4.57 -7.53 0.34
N TYR A 61 -4.76 -7.00 -0.86
CA TYR A 61 -5.98 -6.27 -1.23
C TYR A 61 -7.12 -7.17 -1.72
N LEU A 62 -6.82 -8.38 -2.19
CA LEU A 62 -7.82 -9.35 -2.64
C LEU A 62 -8.48 -10.11 -1.48
N THR A 63 -7.70 -10.56 -0.50
CA THR A 63 -8.18 -11.44 0.58
C THR A 63 -9.21 -10.82 1.53
N PRO A 64 -9.26 -9.48 1.76
CA PRO A 64 -10.31 -8.84 2.56
C PRO A 64 -11.74 -9.11 2.07
N PHE A 65 -11.92 -9.29 0.77
CA PHE A 65 -13.22 -9.68 0.20
C PHE A 65 -13.75 -10.99 0.80
N PHE A 66 -12.89 -12.00 0.87
CA PHE A 66 -13.28 -13.33 1.41
C PHE A 66 -13.41 -13.31 2.93
N GLY A 67 -12.50 -12.62 3.62
CA GLY A 67 -12.49 -12.54 5.07
C GLY A 67 -13.69 -11.78 5.64
N GLY A 68 -14.14 -10.72 4.95
CA GLY A 68 -15.36 -9.99 5.28
C GLY A 68 -16.60 -10.88 5.19
N ILE A 69 -16.80 -11.58 4.06
CA ILE A 69 -17.94 -12.49 3.87
C ILE A 69 -17.98 -13.59 4.94
N LEU A 70 -16.81 -14.15 5.26
CA LEU A 70 -16.74 -15.23 6.24
C LEU A 70 -17.03 -14.74 7.68
N ALA A 71 -16.61 -13.52 8.00
CA ALA A 71 -16.90 -12.89 9.27
C ALA A 71 -18.39 -12.59 9.43
N ASP A 72 -19.03 -12.00 8.41
CA ASP A 72 -20.46 -11.68 8.41
C ASP A 72 -21.32 -12.92 8.68
N ARG A 73 -20.99 -14.03 8.04
CA ARG A 73 -21.87 -15.22 8.05
C ARG A 73 -21.61 -16.21 9.16
N LYS A 74 -20.35 -16.41 9.55
CA LYS A 74 -19.98 -17.55 10.42
C LYS A 74 -19.20 -17.17 11.66
N ILE A 75 -18.21 -16.30 11.54
CA ILE A 75 -17.19 -16.10 12.59
C ILE A 75 -17.56 -14.96 13.53
N GLY A 76 -18.13 -13.87 13.00
CA GLY A 76 -18.30 -12.58 13.67
C GLY A 76 -17.05 -11.70 13.54
N TYR A 77 -17.26 -10.38 13.51
CA TYR A 77 -16.21 -9.39 13.22
C TYR A 77 -15.07 -9.41 14.24
N ARG A 78 -15.42 -9.45 15.54
CA ARG A 78 -14.44 -9.46 16.62
C ARG A 78 -13.51 -10.68 16.55
N LYS A 79 -14.07 -11.87 16.39
CA LYS A 79 -13.29 -13.11 16.27
C LYS A 79 -12.43 -13.08 15.02
N ALA A 80 -12.96 -12.58 13.90
CA ALA A 80 -12.20 -12.43 12.67
C ALA A 80 -11.00 -11.48 12.85
N VAL A 81 -11.17 -10.35 13.54
CA VAL A 81 -10.07 -9.43 13.87
C VAL A 81 -9.02 -10.11 14.74
N VAL A 82 -9.41 -10.86 15.77
CA VAL A 82 -8.46 -11.57 16.64
C VAL A 82 -7.72 -12.67 15.89
N ILE A 83 -8.42 -13.48 15.09
CA ILE A 83 -7.79 -14.52 14.25
C ILE A 83 -6.84 -13.88 13.25
N GLY A 84 -7.31 -12.86 12.52
CA GLY A 84 -6.53 -12.14 11.52
C GLY A 84 -5.27 -11.50 12.10
N GLY A 85 -5.42 -10.78 13.21
CA GLY A 85 -4.30 -10.16 13.90
C GLY A 85 -3.29 -11.16 14.45
N THR A 86 -3.77 -12.28 15.00
CA THR A 86 -2.88 -13.36 15.47
C THR A 86 -2.09 -13.97 14.31
N LEU A 87 -2.73 -14.26 13.19
CA LEU A 87 -2.05 -14.77 12.00
C LEU A 87 -1.03 -13.76 11.46
N MET A 88 -1.39 -12.47 11.36
CA MET A 88 -0.43 -11.44 10.94
C MET A 88 0.77 -11.37 11.89
N GLY A 89 0.53 -11.37 13.20
CA GLY A 89 1.60 -11.37 14.20
C GLY A 89 2.55 -12.57 14.07
N ILE A 90 1.99 -13.77 13.89
CA ILE A 90 2.77 -14.99 13.61
C ILE A 90 3.56 -14.83 12.30
N GLY A 91 2.93 -14.33 11.24
CA GLY A 91 3.57 -14.09 9.95
C GLY A 91 4.77 -13.14 10.05
N TYR A 92 4.65 -12.04 10.79
CA TYR A 92 5.77 -11.11 11.02
C TYR A 92 6.90 -11.76 11.83
N LEU A 93 6.59 -12.60 12.82
CA LEU A 93 7.62 -13.36 13.55
C LEU A 93 8.28 -14.42 12.66
N LEU A 94 7.56 -15.03 11.73
CA LEU A 94 8.14 -15.96 10.74
C LEU A 94 9.09 -15.23 9.77
N LEU A 95 8.83 -13.95 9.41
CA LEU A 95 9.79 -13.14 8.63
C LEU A 95 11.10 -12.89 9.39
N ALA A 96 11.10 -12.95 10.72
CA ALA A 96 12.31 -12.84 11.52
C ALA A 96 13.20 -14.08 11.40
N ILE A 97 12.70 -15.19 10.90
CA ILE A 97 13.45 -16.43 10.69
C ILE A 97 14.14 -16.36 9.32
N PRO A 98 15.48 -16.46 9.25
CA PRO A 98 16.19 -16.40 7.98
C PRO A 98 15.79 -17.51 7.00
N GLY A 99 15.79 -17.18 5.71
CA GLY A 99 15.66 -18.14 4.64
C GLY A 99 14.38 -18.01 3.82
N THR A 100 14.52 -18.35 2.53
CA THR A 100 13.49 -18.16 1.51
C THR A 100 12.19 -18.94 1.79
N LYS A 101 12.28 -20.14 2.37
CA LYS A 101 11.07 -20.94 2.69
C LYS A 101 10.24 -20.28 3.78
N ALA A 102 10.87 -19.85 4.89
CA ALA A 102 10.21 -19.16 5.99
C ALA A 102 9.59 -17.84 5.49
N PHE A 103 10.30 -17.13 4.63
CA PHE A 103 9.84 -15.89 4.00
C PHE A 103 8.52 -16.07 3.24
N PHE A 104 8.42 -17.04 2.31
CA PHE A 104 7.19 -17.23 1.54
C PHE A 104 6.02 -17.76 2.38
N VAL A 105 6.30 -18.63 3.36
CA VAL A 105 5.27 -19.08 4.33
C VAL A 105 4.75 -17.86 5.13
N ALA A 106 5.65 -17.02 5.60
CA ALA A 106 5.30 -15.81 6.35
C ALA A 106 4.40 -14.88 5.53
N LEU A 107 4.75 -14.59 4.28
CA LEU A 107 3.93 -13.77 3.39
C LEU A 107 2.52 -14.37 3.20
N GLY A 108 2.42 -15.69 3.00
CA GLY A 108 1.14 -16.38 2.89
C GLY A 108 0.28 -16.25 4.15
N VAL A 109 0.87 -16.42 5.33
CA VAL A 109 0.18 -16.28 6.63
C VAL A 109 -0.29 -14.83 6.84
N ILE A 110 0.55 -13.83 6.50
CA ILE A 110 0.17 -12.41 6.58
C ILE A 110 -1.01 -12.10 5.66
N VAL A 111 -0.99 -12.57 4.43
CA VAL A 111 -2.08 -12.36 3.44
C VAL A 111 -3.41 -12.90 3.97
N VAL A 112 -3.41 -14.11 4.52
CA VAL A 112 -4.62 -14.71 5.10
C VAL A 112 -5.08 -13.91 6.34
N GLY A 113 -4.15 -13.56 7.22
CA GLY A 113 -4.42 -12.76 8.42
C GLY A 113 -5.01 -11.39 8.08
N ASN A 114 -4.42 -10.67 7.13
CA ASN A 114 -4.94 -9.37 6.68
C ASN A 114 -6.34 -9.49 6.08
N GLY A 115 -6.62 -10.57 5.36
CA GLY A 115 -7.95 -10.86 4.82
C GLY A 115 -9.03 -10.88 5.91
N PHE A 116 -8.74 -11.50 7.05
CA PHE A 116 -9.66 -11.52 8.19
C PHE A 116 -9.66 -10.21 9.00
N PHE A 117 -8.55 -9.51 9.10
CA PHE A 117 -8.42 -8.33 9.96
C PHE A 117 -9.05 -7.08 9.34
N LYS A 118 -8.56 -6.69 8.17
CA LYS A 118 -8.79 -5.36 7.58
C LYS A 118 -10.28 -5.00 7.35
N PRO A 119 -11.11 -5.84 6.69
CA PRO A 119 -12.50 -5.49 6.43
C PRO A 119 -13.29 -5.40 7.72
N ASN A 120 -12.99 -6.25 8.69
CA ASN A 120 -13.73 -6.39 9.91
C ASN A 120 -13.44 -5.29 10.94
N MET A 121 -12.23 -4.73 10.94
CA MET A 121 -11.90 -3.53 11.72
C MET A 121 -12.73 -2.32 11.29
N SER A 122 -12.79 -2.06 9.98
CA SER A 122 -13.60 -0.97 9.45
C SER A 122 -15.09 -1.16 9.72
N ALA A 123 -15.60 -2.40 9.64
CA ALA A 123 -16.98 -2.74 9.97
C ALA A 123 -17.28 -2.47 11.46
N LEU A 124 -16.38 -2.88 12.37
CA LEU A 124 -16.55 -2.61 13.81
C LEU A 124 -16.60 -1.12 14.12
N VAL A 125 -15.76 -0.28 13.48
CA VAL A 125 -15.83 1.17 13.66
C VAL A 125 -17.20 1.72 13.24
N GLY A 126 -17.70 1.31 12.08
CA GLY A 126 -19.02 1.74 11.60
C GLY A 126 -20.17 1.37 12.54
N ARG A 127 -20.06 0.20 13.17
CA ARG A 127 -21.09 -0.33 14.09
C ARG A 127 -21.05 0.26 15.49
N LEU A 128 -20.03 1.01 15.86
CA LEU A 128 -20.01 1.79 17.09
C LEU A 128 -20.98 2.97 17.07
N TYR A 129 -21.46 3.36 15.88
CA TYR A 129 -22.33 4.52 15.72
C TYR A 129 -23.68 4.12 15.13
N PRO A 130 -24.80 4.72 15.60
CA PRO A 130 -26.05 4.67 14.88
C PRO A 130 -25.90 5.17 13.44
N GLU A 131 -26.71 4.68 12.51
CA GLU A 131 -26.62 5.04 11.09
C GLU A 131 -26.69 6.55 10.83
N ASP A 132 -27.54 7.25 11.59
CA ASP A 132 -27.78 8.70 11.48
C ASP A 132 -26.88 9.53 12.41
N SER A 133 -25.88 8.94 13.04
CA SER A 133 -25.02 9.66 13.99
C SER A 133 -24.16 10.69 13.30
N PRO A 134 -24.23 11.98 13.67
CA PRO A 134 -23.38 13.03 13.13
C PRO A 134 -21.90 12.87 13.52
N LEU A 135 -21.61 12.01 14.51
CA LEU A 135 -20.24 11.73 14.99
C LEU A 135 -19.56 10.58 14.22
N ARG A 136 -20.29 9.85 13.36
CA ARG A 136 -19.77 8.69 12.64
C ARG A 136 -18.59 9.05 11.74
N ASP A 137 -18.71 10.12 10.95
CA ASP A 137 -17.64 10.59 10.05
C ASP A 137 -16.41 11.08 10.81
N ALA A 138 -16.63 11.78 11.94
CA ALA A 138 -15.56 12.18 12.84
C ALA A 138 -14.86 10.96 13.47
N GLY A 139 -15.62 9.91 13.83
CA GLY A 139 -15.09 8.65 14.32
C GLY A 139 -14.17 7.96 13.31
N TYR A 140 -14.59 7.87 12.07
CA TYR A 140 -13.73 7.36 10.99
C TYR A 140 -12.48 8.22 10.75
N SER A 141 -12.60 9.54 10.87
CA SER A 141 -11.45 10.44 10.75
C SER A 141 -10.43 10.23 11.86
N ILE A 142 -10.89 10.00 13.10
CA ILE A 142 -10.04 9.63 14.23
C ILE A 142 -9.37 8.29 13.98
N PHE A 143 -10.11 7.29 13.55
CA PHE A 143 -9.60 5.96 13.20
C PHE A 143 -8.51 6.04 12.12
N TYR A 144 -8.76 6.82 11.05
CA TYR A 144 -7.80 7.06 9.98
C TYR A 144 -6.52 7.76 10.45
N MET A 145 -6.61 8.64 11.44
CA MET A 145 -5.42 9.25 12.05
C MET A 145 -4.53 8.20 12.74
N GLY A 146 -5.12 7.19 13.39
CA GLY A 146 -4.38 6.05 13.96
C GLY A 146 -3.55 5.32 12.90
N ILE A 147 -4.13 5.08 11.71
CA ILE A 147 -3.44 4.49 10.56
C ILE A 147 -2.15 5.27 10.24
N ASN A 148 -2.26 6.59 10.11
CA ASN A 148 -1.14 7.44 9.70
C ASN A 148 -0.08 7.62 10.79
N ILE A 149 -0.46 7.62 12.07
CA ILE A 149 0.50 7.63 13.18
C ILE A 149 1.32 6.34 13.16
N GLY A 150 0.69 5.18 13.01
CA GLY A 150 1.38 3.89 12.90
C GLY A 150 2.32 3.85 11.70
N ALA A 151 1.85 4.28 10.53
CA ALA A 151 2.61 4.33 9.29
C ALA A 151 3.80 5.31 9.34
N PHE A 152 3.66 6.44 10.03
CA PHE A 152 4.75 7.40 10.20
C PHE A 152 5.85 6.86 11.12
N ALA A 153 5.48 6.32 12.28
CA ALA A 153 6.42 5.89 13.31
C ALA A 153 7.19 4.60 12.95
N CYS A 154 6.60 3.72 12.14
CA CYS A 154 7.10 2.38 11.92
C CYS A 154 8.50 2.33 11.30
N ASN A 155 8.79 3.19 10.31
CA ASN A 155 10.07 3.15 9.61
C ASN A 155 11.25 3.64 10.46
N PHE A 156 11.00 4.50 11.45
CA PHE A 156 12.03 4.87 12.44
C PHE A 156 12.42 3.68 13.30
N VAL A 157 11.43 2.90 13.75
CA VAL A 157 11.68 1.67 14.52
C VAL A 157 12.34 0.61 13.64
N ALA A 158 11.90 0.48 12.38
CA ALA A 158 12.52 -0.43 11.41
C ALA A 158 13.99 -0.12 11.21
N ALA A 159 14.35 1.15 10.95
CA ALA A 159 15.71 1.59 10.74
C ALA A 159 16.58 1.33 11.98
N LEU A 160 16.12 1.77 13.16
CA LEU A 160 16.80 1.54 14.42
C LEU A 160 17.14 0.05 14.63
N LEU A 161 16.13 -0.81 14.53
CA LEU A 161 16.29 -2.23 14.86
C LEU A 161 17.10 -2.97 13.79
N ARG A 162 16.87 -2.66 12.51
CA ARG A 162 17.64 -3.26 11.41
C ARG A 162 19.12 -2.88 11.51
N ASN A 163 19.42 -1.60 11.70
CA ASN A 163 20.82 -1.12 11.71
C ASN A 163 21.60 -1.65 12.92
N ARG A 164 20.93 -1.82 14.06
CA ARG A 164 21.60 -2.26 15.30
C ARG A 164 21.60 -3.77 15.49
N PHE A 165 20.53 -4.46 15.08
CA PHE A 165 20.31 -5.87 15.41
C PHE A 165 20.01 -6.76 14.20
N GLY A 166 19.83 -6.16 13.00
CA GLY A 166 19.54 -6.86 11.75
C GLY A 166 18.04 -7.02 11.45
N TRP A 167 17.75 -7.59 10.30
CA TRP A 167 16.40 -7.71 9.71
C TRP A 167 15.39 -8.42 10.62
N GLY A 168 15.82 -9.52 11.27
CA GLY A 168 14.94 -10.32 12.12
C GLY A 168 14.30 -9.51 13.25
N TRP A 169 15.05 -8.61 13.88
CA TRP A 169 14.53 -7.77 14.96
C TRP A 169 13.53 -6.72 14.46
N ALA A 170 13.76 -6.17 13.27
CA ALA A 170 12.82 -5.25 12.66
C ALA A 170 11.48 -5.95 12.38
N PHE A 171 11.50 -7.14 11.77
CA PHE A 171 10.27 -7.92 11.54
C PHE A 171 9.61 -8.38 12.86
N ALA A 172 10.40 -8.78 13.85
CA ALA A 172 9.86 -9.15 15.16
C ALA A 172 9.11 -8.00 15.85
N ALA A 173 9.58 -6.74 15.69
CA ALA A 173 8.88 -5.57 16.21
C ALA A 173 7.49 -5.39 15.56
N ALA A 174 7.35 -5.67 14.26
CA ALA A 174 6.04 -5.70 13.60
C ALA A 174 5.11 -6.75 14.23
N GLY A 175 5.64 -7.94 14.51
CA GLY A 175 4.90 -9.01 15.19
C GLY A 175 4.48 -8.65 16.60
N ILE A 176 5.37 -8.08 17.40
CA ILE A 176 5.07 -7.61 18.76
C ILE A 176 4.01 -6.52 18.73
N GLY A 177 4.13 -5.53 17.84
CA GLY A 177 3.12 -4.49 17.64
C GLY A 177 1.75 -5.07 17.31
N MET A 178 1.71 -6.07 16.42
CA MET A 178 0.46 -6.74 16.07
C MET A 178 -0.18 -7.46 17.27
N PHE A 179 0.61 -8.16 18.06
CA PHE A 179 0.10 -8.81 19.28
C PHE A 179 -0.38 -7.80 20.33
N LEU A 180 0.26 -6.63 20.46
CA LEU A 180 -0.26 -5.53 21.29
C LEU A 180 -1.64 -5.09 20.81
N GLY A 181 -1.85 -4.96 19.51
CA GLY A 181 -3.16 -4.68 18.92
C GLY A 181 -4.20 -5.75 19.27
N VAL A 182 -3.85 -7.03 19.14
CA VAL A 182 -4.72 -8.16 19.51
C VAL A 182 -5.07 -8.14 21.00
N LEU A 183 -4.07 -7.87 21.86
CA LEU A 183 -4.28 -7.76 23.31
C LEU A 183 -5.24 -6.62 23.68
N ILE A 184 -5.16 -5.48 22.99
CA ILE A 184 -6.10 -4.37 23.20
C ILE A 184 -7.53 -4.81 22.90
N VAL A 185 -7.78 -5.53 21.80
CA VAL A 185 -9.11 -6.07 21.47
C VAL A 185 -9.59 -7.07 22.52
N LEU A 186 -8.72 -7.98 22.97
CA LEU A 186 -9.06 -9.00 23.95
C LEU A 186 -9.32 -8.41 25.35
N SER A 187 -8.56 -7.38 25.75
CA SER A 187 -8.64 -6.74 27.08
C SER A 187 -9.83 -5.79 27.22
N ASN A 188 -10.51 -5.44 26.13
CA ASN A 188 -11.62 -4.49 26.13
C ASN A 188 -12.95 -5.10 25.64
N PRO A 189 -13.45 -6.19 26.24
CA PRO A 189 -14.70 -6.82 25.83
C PRO A 189 -15.92 -5.89 25.92
N PRO A 190 -16.06 -5.02 26.95
CA PRO A 190 -17.21 -4.11 27.06
C PRO A 190 -17.25 -3.08 25.93
N LEU A 191 -16.07 -2.61 25.49
CA LEU A 191 -15.93 -1.57 24.46
C LEU A 191 -16.43 -2.02 23.08
N ILE A 192 -16.53 -3.33 22.87
CA ILE A 192 -16.93 -3.93 21.60
C ILE A 192 -18.35 -4.54 21.72
N ARG A 193 -18.94 -4.58 22.93
CA ARG A 193 -20.33 -5.02 23.14
C ARG A 193 -21.34 -4.09 22.51
N ASP A 194 -21.00 -2.80 22.38
CA ASP A 194 -21.85 -1.80 21.74
C ASP A 194 -21.87 -1.96 20.21
N ALA A 195 -20.91 -2.69 19.62
CA ALA A 195 -20.91 -3.05 18.22
C ALA A 195 -21.44 -4.49 18.05
N PRO A 196 -22.59 -4.71 17.38
CA PRO A 196 -23.08 -6.05 17.10
C PRO A 196 -22.00 -6.91 16.44
N ASP A 197 -21.77 -8.12 16.98
CA ASP A 197 -20.65 -8.99 16.54
C ASP A 197 -20.91 -9.69 15.19
N ARG A 198 -22.14 -9.60 14.68
CA ARG A 198 -22.52 -10.17 13.37
C ARG A 198 -23.38 -9.19 12.60
N GLY A 199 -23.28 -9.22 11.26
CA GLY A 199 -24.31 -8.70 10.39
C GLY A 199 -25.63 -9.44 10.60
N ASP A 200 -26.73 -8.80 10.33
CA ASP A 200 -28.05 -9.43 10.39
C ASP A 200 -28.25 -10.50 9.29
N GLY A 201 -27.22 -10.74 8.50
CA GLY A 201 -27.21 -11.73 7.40
C GLY A 201 -27.99 -11.29 6.16
N SER A 202 -28.62 -10.10 6.21
CA SER A 202 -29.50 -9.61 5.15
C SER A 202 -28.74 -8.96 3.98
N GLU A 203 -27.48 -8.58 4.18
CA GLU A 203 -26.77 -7.72 3.23
C GLU A 203 -26.22 -8.45 1.98
N ILE A 204 -26.01 -9.76 2.03
CA ILE A 204 -25.57 -10.52 0.85
C ILE A 204 -26.35 -11.84 0.77
N GLU A 205 -27.30 -11.94 -0.16
CA GLU A 205 -28.05 -13.18 -0.43
C GLU A 205 -27.09 -14.33 -0.79
N GLU A 206 -27.40 -15.53 -0.30
CA GLU A 206 -26.58 -16.73 -0.55
C GLU A 206 -26.37 -17.01 -2.06
N GLY A 207 -27.37 -16.66 -2.88
CA GLY A 207 -27.32 -16.72 -4.33
C GLY A 207 -26.27 -15.80 -4.94
N VAL A 208 -26.08 -14.60 -4.41
CA VAL A 208 -25.06 -13.63 -4.90
C VAL A 208 -23.66 -14.13 -4.65
N VAL A 209 -23.38 -14.67 -3.46
CA VAL A 209 -22.05 -15.22 -3.14
C VAL A 209 -21.74 -16.45 -3.99
N ARG A 210 -22.70 -17.36 -4.12
CA ARG A 210 -22.54 -18.54 -4.97
C ARG A 210 -22.34 -18.13 -6.44
N GLY A 211 -23.07 -17.11 -6.90
CA GLY A 211 -22.91 -16.53 -8.23
C GLY A 211 -21.51 -15.94 -8.43
N LEU A 212 -21.01 -15.14 -7.49
CA LEU A 212 -19.67 -14.56 -7.54
C LEU A 212 -18.57 -15.63 -7.53
N LEU A 213 -18.71 -16.64 -6.68
CA LEU A 213 -17.75 -17.74 -6.64
C LEU A 213 -17.71 -18.49 -7.96
N ALA A 214 -18.87 -18.80 -8.56
CA ALA A 214 -18.96 -19.57 -9.80
C ALA A 214 -18.61 -18.75 -11.06
N GLN A 215 -18.97 -17.46 -11.10
CA GLN A 215 -18.86 -16.64 -12.31
C GLN A 215 -17.62 -15.74 -12.33
N VAL A 216 -16.99 -15.49 -11.19
CA VAL A 216 -15.82 -14.62 -11.08
C VAL A 216 -14.62 -15.38 -10.51
N VAL A 217 -14.76 -15.94 -9.31
CA VAL A 217 -13.60 -16.50 -8.58
C VAL A 217 -13.09 -17.77 -9.25
N LEU A 218 -13.97 -18.71 -9.55
CA LEU A 218 -13.58 -19.96 -10.20
C LEU A 218 -12.96 -19.74 -11.58
N PRO A 219 -13.55 -18.95 -12.49
CA PRO A 219 -12.92 -18.59 -13.76
C PRO A 219 -11.58 -17.85 -13.58
N ALA A 220 -11.45 -16.96 -12.58
CA ALA A 220 -10.21 -16.26 -12.31
C ALA A 220 -9.11 -17.23 -11.84
N VAL A 221 -9.43 -18.16 -10.96
CA VAL A 221 -8.49 -19.20 -10.51
C VAL A 221 -8.05 -20.09 -11.67
N VAL A 222 -8.99 -20.54 -12.50
CA VAL A 222 -8.69 -21.38 -13.69
C VAL A 222 -7.82 -20.60 -14.68
N ALA A 223 -8.20 -19.37 -15.05
CA ALA A 223 -7.43 -18.56 -15.97
C ALA A 223 -6.04 -18.22 -15.41
N GLY A 224 -5.94 -17.88 -14.12
CA GLY A 224 -4.66 -17.66 -13.44
C GLY A 224 -3.76 -18.90 -13.44
N THR A 225 -4.33 -20.08 -13.19
CA THR A 225 -3.61 -21.35 -13.26
C THR A 225 -3.09 -21.60 -14.68
N VAL A 226 -3.91 -21.38 -15.70
CA VAL A 226 -3.49 -21.48 -17.11
C VAL A 226 -2.37 -20.47 -17.41
N GLY A 227 -2.53 -19.21 -16.95
CA GLY A 227 -1.49 -18.19 -17.07
C GLY A 227 -0.17 -18.64 -16.47
N TYR A 228 -0.19 -19.15 -15.25
CA TYR A 228 0.98 -19.60 -14.53
C TYR A 228 1.75 -20.72 -15.28
N PHE A 229 1.07 -21.76 -15.71
CA PHE A 229 1.74 -22.93 -16.28
C PHE A 229 2.10 -22.78 -17.76
N PHE A 230 1.31 -22.02 -18.54
CA PHE A 230 1.47 -22.01 -20.00
C PHE A 230 1.96 -20.69 -20.57
N LEU A 231 1.77 -19.55 -19.88
CA LEU A 231 2.03 -18.23 -20.43
C LEU A 231 3.17 -17.48 -19.74
N GLY A 232 3.77 -18.06 -18.71
CA GLY A 232 4.93 -17.50 -18.01
C GLY A 232 6.04 -17.05 -18.96
N PRO A 233 6.45 -17.86 -19.96
CA PRO A 233 7.51 -17.48 -20.90
C PRO A 233 7.18 -16.23 -21.74
N VAL A 234 5.89 -15.99 -22.06
CA VAL A 234 5.45 -14.84 -22.84
C VAL A 234 5.55 -13.56 -22.01
N PHE A 235 5.24 -13.63 -20.71
CA PHE A 235 5.25 -12.50 -19.78
C PHE A 235 6.60 -12.33 -19.04
N GLY A 236 7.55 -13.23 -19.27
CA GLY A 236 8.82 -13.24 -18.57
C GLY A 236 8.73 -13.66 -17.09
N SER A 237 7.51 -13.97 -16.60
CA SER A 237 7.23 -14.41 -15.23
C SER A 237 5.91 -15.18 -15.18
N ALA A 238 5.94 -16.38 -14.56
CA ALA A 238 4.77 -17.22 -14.39
C ALA A 238 3.73 -16.57 -13.47
N THR A 239 4.19 -15.90 -12.41
CA THR A 239 3.33 -15.22 -11.44
C THR A 239 2.64 -14.01 -12.07
N THR A 240 3.37 -13.22 -12.83
CA THR A 240 2.78 -12.09 -13.59
C THR A 240 1.72 -12.59 -14.56
N ALA A 241 2.00 -13.65 -15.32
CA ALA A 241 1.03 -14.25 -16.23
C ALA A 241 -0.22 -14.73 -15.47
N ALA A 242 -0.05 -15.40 -14.33
CA ALA A 242 -1.16 -15.85 -13.48
C ALA A 242 -2.08 -14.69 -13.07
N PHE A 243 -1.54 -13.59 -12.59
CA PHE A 243 -2.34 -12.45 -12.15
C PHE A 243 -3.04 -11.72 -13.30
N VAL A 244 -2.34 -11.49 -14.42
CA VAL A 244 -2.93 -10.85 -15.60
C VAL A 244 -4.11 -11.68 -16.10
N PHE A 245 -3.94 -13.01 -16.21
CA PHE A 245 -5.00 -13.89 -16.67
C PHE A 245 -6.13 -14.06 -15.65
N ALA A 246 -5.83 -14.07 -14.34
CA ALA A 246 -6.86 -14.08 -13.29
C ALA A 246 -7.71 -12.80 -13.29
N ALA A 247 -7.15 -11.66 -13.68
CA ALA A 247 -7.89 -10.40 -13.78
C ALA A 247 -8.87 -10.37 -14.95
N LEU A 248 -8.61 -11.10 -16.05
CA LEU A 248 -9.47 -11.08 -17.26
C LEU A 248 -10.91 -11.50 -17.00
N PRO A 249 -11.23 -12.64 -16.36
CA PRO A 249 -12.61 -13.03 -16.04
C PRO A 249 -13.33 -11.99 -15.18
N VAL A 250 -12.61 -11.33 -14.27
CA VAL A 250 -13.16 -10.27 -13.42
C VAL A 250 -13.57 -9.07 -14.29
N VAL A 251 -12.69 -8.60 -15.15
CA VAL A 251 -12.97 -7.49 -16.08
C VAL A 251 -14.12 -7.83 -17.03
N ILE A 252 -14.10 -9.05 -17.61
CA ILE A 252 -15.15 -9.55 -18.48
C ILE A 252 -16.50 -9.59 -17.74
N TYR A 253 -16.52 -10.08 -16.51
CA TYR A 253 -17.74 -10.15 -15.71
C TYR A 253 -18.37 -8.75 -15.51
N TYR A 254 -17.57 -7.75 -15.13
CA TYR A 254 -18.08 -6.38 -14.99
C TYR A 254 -18.51 -5.76 -16.33
N ALA A 255 -17.81 -6.04 -17.41
CA ALA A 255 -18.21 -5.61 -18.75
C ALA A 255 -19.55 -6.23 -19.17
N VAL A 256 -19.73 -7.54 -18.97
CA VAL A 256 -21.00 -8.25 -19.24
C VAL A 256 -22.12 -7.72 -18.35
N LEU A 257 -21.85 -7.46 -17.08
CA LEU A 257 -22.80 -6.86 -16.16
C LEU A 257 -23.32 -5.52 -16.68
N TRP A 258 -22.42 -4.65 -17.15
CA TRP A 258 -22.79 -3.38 -17.76
C TRP A 258 -23.56 -3.53 -19.06
N LEU A 259 -23.12 -4.42 -19.96
CA LEU A 259 -23.78 -4.66 -21.24
C LEU A 259 -25.22 -5.17 -21.07
N ARG A 260 -25.44 -6.04 -20.06
CA ARG A 260 -26.76 -6.64 -19.76
C ARG A 260 -27.62 -5.80 -18.81
N ALA A 261 -27.09 -4.70 -18.28
CA ALA A 261 -27.83 -3.83 -17.36
C ALA A 261 -29.04 -3.17 -18.06
N PRO A 262 -30.15 -2.95 -17.35
CA PRO A 262 -31.25 -2.12 -17.82
C PRO A 262 -30.77 -0.72 -18.23
N ARG A 263 -31.48 -0.07 -19.16
CA ARG A 263 -31.09 1.26 -19.67
C ARG A 263 -30.87 2.29 -18.55
N GLU A 264 -31.70 2.24 -17.51
CA GLU A 264 -31.66 3.14 -16.36
C GLU A 264 -30.38 2.94 -15.49
N GLU A 265 -29.89 1.72 -15.40
CA GLU A 265 -28.70 1.35 -14.60
C GLU A 265 -27.37 1.47 -15.37
N LYS A 266 -27.40 1.50 -16.72
CA LYS A 266 -26.19 1.56 -17.55
C LYS A 266 -25.31 2.76 -17.26
N GLY A 267 -25.91 3.94 -17.06
CA GLY A 267 -25.20 5.16 -16.74
C GLY A 267 -24.43 5.05 -15.41
N PRO A 268 -25.10 4.78 -14.29
CA PRO A 268 -24.46 4.60 -12.99
C PRO A 268 -23.38 3.50 -12.97
N ILE A 269 -23.67 2.32 -13.53
CA ILE A 269 -22.68 1.22 -13.57
C ILE A 269 -21.48 1.61 -14.44
N GLY A 270 -21.70 2.18 -15.63
CA GLY A 270 -20.62 2.63 -16.50
C GLY A 270 -19.72 3.68 -15.84
N ALA A 271 -20.30 4.65 -15.13
CA ALA A 271 -19.56 5.64 -14.38
C ALA A 271 -18.68 5.00 -13.29
N LEU A 272 -19.22 4.01 -12.54
CA LEU A 272 -18.44 3.29 -11.53
C LEU A 272 -17.29 2.49 -12.13
N LEU A 273 -17.51 1.80 -13.25
CA LEU A 273 -16.47 1.05 -13.95
C LEU A 273 -15.35 1.96 -14.48
N SER A 274 -15.71 3.14 -15.01
CA SER A 274 -14.72 4.15 -15.42
C SER A 274 -13.88 4.61 -14.22
N ILE A 275 -14.52 4.86 -13.08
CA ILE A 275 -13.82 5.24 -11.85
C ILE A 275 -12.90 4.11 -11.36
N PHE A 276 -13.34 2.84 -11.42
CA PHE A 276 -12.48 1.71 -11.06
C PHE A 276 -11.25 1.63 -11.95
N ALA A 277 -11.38 1.87 -13.27
CA ALA A 277 -10.23 1.93 -14.17
C ALA A 277 -9.25 3.05 -13.79
N VAL A 278 -9.75 4.23 -13.44
CA VAL A 278 -8.92 5.35 -12.93
C VAL A 278 -8.21 4.97 -11.63
N VAL A 279 -8.93 4.34 -10.70
CA VAL A 279 -8.38 3.89 -9.41
C VAL A 279 -7.31 2.81 -9.57
N VAL A 280 -7.47 1.90 -10.54
CA VAL A 280 -6.42 0.92 -10.91
C VAL A 280 -5.14 1.64 -11.30
N ILE A 281 -5.23 2.65 -12.18
CA ILE A 281 -4.06 3.41 -12.64
C ILE A 281 -3.44 4.22 -11.50
N PHE A 282 -4.26 4.83 -10.64
CA PHE A 282 -3.75 5.54 -9.46
C PHE A 282 -2.91 4.62 -8.57
N TRP A 283 -3.45 3.45 -8.19
CA TRP A 283 -2.75 2.52 -7.32
C TRP A 283 -1.52 1.89 -7.98
N MET A 284 -1.55 1.69 -9.30
CA MET A 284 -0.38 1.27 -10.07
C MET A 284 0.79 2.26 -9.92
N ILE A 285 0.52 3.55 -9.96
CA ILE A 285 1.53 4.60 -9.83
C ILE A 285 1.93 4.77 -8.35
N PHE A 286 0.97 4.83 -7.46
CA PHE A 286 1.17 5.12 -6.04
C PHE A 286 1.99 4.03 -5.32
N HIS A 287 1.67 2.75 -5.53
CA HIS A 287 2.37 1.65 -4.84
C HIS A 287 3.78 1.36 -5.37
N GLN A 288 4.24 2.10 -6.36
CA GLN A 288 5.67 2.12 -6.70
C GLN A 288 6.54 2.74 -5.59
N ASN A 289 5.94 3.42 -4.60
CA ASN A 289 6.66 3.93 -3.44
C ASN A 289 7.38 2.81 -2.66
N GLY A 290 6.80 1.64 -2.53
CA GLY A 290 7.39 0.48 -1.87
C GLY A 290 8.33 -0.36 -2.76
N SER A 291 8.49 -0.02 -4.03
CA SER A 291 9.35 -0.74 -4.98
C SER A 291 10.28 0.22 -5.73
N THR A 292 9.87 0.77 -6.86
CA THR A 292 10.75 1.58 -7.72
C THR A 292 11.24 2.87 -7.07
N LEU A 293 10.41 3.55 -6.26
CA LEU A 293 10.89 4.73 -5.51
C LEU A 293 11.87 4.34 -4.39
N THR A 294 11.74 3.15 -3.82
CA THR A 294 12.72 2.61 -2.88
C THR A 294 14.03 2.29 -3.59
N PHE A 295 13.98 1.67 -4.79
CA PHE A 295 15.18 1.47 -5.62
C PHE A 295 15.85 2.79 -5.96
N TRP A 296 15.07 3.79 -6.41
CA TRP A 296 15.58 5.13 -6.67
C TRP A 296 16.24 5.77 -5.45
N THR A 297 15.63 5.63 -4.27
CA THR A 297 16.16 6.15 -3.01
C THR A 297 17.52 5.54 -2.69
N GLU A 298 17.64 4.24 -2.86
CA GLU A 298 18.86 3.50 -2.56
C GLU A 298 19.98 3.84 -3.54
N GLU A 299 19.68 3.88 -4.83
CA GLU A 299 20.69 3.97 -5.89
C GLU A 299 21.00 5.39 -6.36
N ASN A 300 19.97 6.25 -6.45
CA ASN A 300 20.08 7.53 -7.16
C ASN A 300 19.86 8.75 -6.26
N THR A 301 19.56 8.57 -4.97
CA THR A 301 19.37 9.70 -4.05
C THR A 301 20.59 9.90 -3.17
N ARG A 302 21.06 11.14 -3.05
CA ARG A 302 22.08 11.51 -2.08
C ARG A 302 21.51 11.39 -0.69
N ARG A 303 22.09 10.53 0.13
CA ARG A 303 21.63 10.23 1.47
C ARG A 303 22.63 10.61 2.56
N GLU A 304 23.70 11.31 2.20
CA GLU A 304 24.68 11.77 3.17
C GLU A 304 24.00 12.65 4.23
N ALA A 305 24.18 12.28 5.50
CA ALA A 305 23.50 12.91 6.61
C ALA A 305 23.98 14.34 6.90
N GLY A 306 25.21 14.68 6.51
CA GLY A 306 25.81 16.00 6.75
C GLY A 306 25.69 16.42 8.22
N ALA A 307 25.14 17.58 8.47
CA ALA A 307 24.96 18.11 9.85
C ALA A 307 24.02 17.26 10.73
N LEU A 308 23.21 16.39 10.15
CA LEU A 308 22.31 15.51 10.90
C LEU A 308 23.02 14.22 11.37
N ALA A 309 24.24 13.94 10.93
CA ALA A 309 24.96 12.70 11.24
C ALA A 309 25.00 12.39 12.75
N PRO A 310 25.37 13.31 13.68
CA PRO A 310 25.41 13.01 15.10
C PRO A 310 24.06 12.57 15.68
N VAL A 311 22.96 13.19 15.21
CA VAL A 311 21.61 12.85 15.66
C VAL A 311 21.21 11.47 15.15
N LEU A 312 21.45 11.19 13.86
CA LEU A 312 21.09 9.91 13.25
C LEU A 312 21.93 8.76 13.84
N GLN A 313 23.21 8.99 14.13
CA GLN A 313 24.08 8.02 14.80
C GLN A 313 23.59 7.72 16.21
N THR A 314 23.27 8.74 17.01
CA THR A 314 22.74 8.58 18.38
C THR A 314 21.44 7.78 18.37
N LEU A 315 20.57 8.01 17.38
CA LEU A 315 19.27 7.33 17.24
C LEU A 315 19.36 6.01 16.46
N HIS A 316 20.53 5.61 15.97
CA HIS A 316 20.74 4.46 15.09
C HIS A 316 19.85 4.46 13.83
N LEU A 317 19.56 5.64 13.29
CA LEU A 317 18.75 5.86 12.08
C LEU A 317 19.62 6.03 10.82
N HIS A 318 20.83 5.55 10.85
CA HIS A 318 21.84 5.71 9.81
C HIS A 318 22.32 4.36 9.27
N GLN A 319 22.90 4.42 8.09
CA GLN A 319 23.74 3.39 7.49
C GLN A 319 25.13 4.00 7.28
N ASP A 320 26.17 3.22 7.43
CA ASP A 320 27.52 3.68 7.14
C ASP A 320 27.95 3.16 5.78
N ALA A 321 28.59 4.03 5.00
CA ALA A 321 29.16 3.70 3.72
C ALA A 321 30.66 4.01 3.74
N THR A 322 31.48 2.96 3.66
CA THR A 322 32.95 3.05 3.67
C THR A 322 33.50 2.51 2.36
N ILE A 323 34.40 3.27 1.73
CA ILE A 323 35.11 2.81 0.53
C ILE A 323 36.25 1.86 0.96
N GLY A 324 36.38 0.72 0.26
CA GLY A 324 37.52 -0.19 0.42
C GLY A 324 37.45 -1.19 1.56
N VAL A 325 36.54 -1.01 2.52
CA VAL A 325 36.43 -1.91 3.71
C VAL A 325 35.32 -2.93 3.53
N THR A 326 34.15 -2.52 3.09
CA THR A 326 32.97 -3.38 2.95
C THR A 326 32.76 -3.87 1.50
N ILE A 327 33.18 -3.07 0.53
CA ILE A 327 33.07 -3.35 -0.91
C ILE A 327 34.39 -2.91 -1.55
N HIS A 328 35.20 -3.86 -2.00
CA HIS A 328 36.49 -3.58 -2.66
C HIS A 328 36.35 -2.82 -3.98
N ASP A 329 35.17 -2.91 -4.63
CA ASP A 329 34.86 -2.18 -5.86
C ASP A 329 33.71 -1.18 -5.58
N PRO A 330 34.00 0.14 -5.55
CA PRO A 330 32.98 1.16 -5.33
C PRO A 330 31.95 1.23 -6.47
N ASP A 331 32.23 0.66 -7.64
CA ASP A 331 31.31 0.59 -8.76
C ASP A 331 30.50 -0.72 -8.78
N ALA A 332 30.72 -1.62 -7.80
CA ALA A 332 29.94 -2.83 -7.65
C ALA A 332 28.45 -2.55 -7.47
N GLN A 333 27.63 -3.46 -7.96
CA GLN A 333 26.18 -3.37 -7.79
C GLN A 333 25.82 -3.43 -6.29
N GLY A 334 25.01 -2.48 -5.82
CA GLY A 334 24.63 -2.33 -4.40
C GLY A 334 25.55 -1.40 -3.60
N SER A 335 26.68 -0.95 -4.16
CA SER A 335 27.50 0.07 -3.53
C SER A 335 26.82 1.44 -3.59
N TYR A 336 26.83 2.16 -2.44
CA TYR A 336 26.37 3.54 -2.41
C TYR A 336 27.19 4.43 -3.36
N TRP A 337 28.47 4.13 -3.57
CA TRP A 337 29.42 4.93 -4.33
C TRP A 337 29.28 4.79 -5.85
N ARG A 338 28.55 3.80 -6.34
CA ARG A 338 28.43 3.50 -7.77
C ARG A 338 28.07 4.71 -8.63
N ASN A 339 27.12 5.53 -8.18
CA ASN A 339 26.64 6.71 -8.91
C ASN A 339 27.15 8.02 -8.28
N VAL A 340 28.31 7.99 -7.63
CA VAL A 340 29.01 9.16 -7.09
C VAL A 340 30.27 9.37 -7.91
N PRO A 341 30.47 10.56 -8.53
CA PRO A 341 31.71 10.88 -9.27
C PRO A 341 32.94 10.66 -8.43
N SER A 342 34.04 10.17 -9.05
CA SER A 342 35.30 9.86 -8.37
C SER A 342 35.85 11.04 -7.58
N GLU A 343 35.68 12.28 -8.10
CA GLU A 343 36.16 13.50 -7.46
C GLU A 343 35.37 13.88 -6.19
N ARG A 344 34.22 13.25 -5.97
CA ARG A 344 33.34 13.47 -4.80
C ARG A 344 33.33 12.29 -3.85
N ARG A 345 34.00 11.21 -4.17
CA ARG A 345 34.13 10.08 -3.27
C ARG A 345 35.12 10.47 -2.15
N PRO A 346 34.86 10.09 -0.91
CA PRO A 346 35.79 10.31 0.18
C PRO A 346 37.06 9.47 -0.01
N ASP A 347 38.08 9.77 0.78
CA ASP A 347 39.31 8.97 0.81
C ASP A 347 39.00 7.52 1.23
N GLU A 348 39.86 6.59 0.80
CA GLU A 348 39.77 5.19 1.16
C GLU A 348 39.79 5.01 2.69
N GLY A 349 38.84 4.26 3.21
CA GLY A 349 38.65 4.05 4.66
C GLY A 349 37.85 5.13 5.38
N ALA A 350 37.45 6.22 4.72
CA ALA A 350 36.58 7.22 5.32
C ALA A 350 35.14 6.68 5.46
N GLU A 351 34.56 6.89 6.62
CA GLU A 351 33.21 6.50 6.96
C GLU A 351 32.23 7.67 6.73
N VAL A 352 31.20 7.45 5.95
CA VAL A 352 30.16 8.44 5.66
C VAL A 352 28.82 7.94 6.17
N THR A 353 28.23 8.73 7.07
CA THR A 353 26.91 8.44 7.62
C THR A 353 25.81 8.80 6.61
N LEU A 354 24.97 7.81 6.26
CA LEU A 354 23.83 7.93 5.35
C LEU A 354 22.52 7.87 6.12
N VAL A 355 21.52 8.61 5.65
CA VAL A 355 20.13 8.44 6.08
C VAL A 355 19.63 7.06 5.64
N SER A 356 19.02 6.30 6.54
CA SER A 356 18.46 4.97 6.21
C SER A 356 17.37 5.06 5.15
N THR A 357 17.40 4.16 4.17
CA THR A 357 16.52 4.19 2.97
C THR A 357 15.05 4.16 3.31
N GLU A 358 14.67 3.33 4.28
CA GLU A 358 13.27 3.17 4.69
C GLU A 358 12.64 4.41 5.32
N LEU A 359 13.44 5.34 5.86
CA LEU A 359 12.92 6.60 6.43
C LEU A 359 12.21 7.45 5.38
N PHE A 360 12.59 7.34 4.12
CA PHE A 360 11.93 8.06 3.02
C PHE A 360 10.48 7.62 2.83
N GLN A 361 10.12 6.41 3.21
CA GLN A 361 8.73 5.94 3.14
C GLN A 361 7.82 6.58 4.19
N SER A 362 8.37 7.14 5.29
CA SER A 362 7.60 7.93 6.25
C SER A 362 7.19 9.31 5.74
N ILE A 363 7.73 9.76 4.60
CA ILE A 363 7.43 11.08 4.01
C ILE A 363 5.96 11.17 3.58
N ASN A 364 5.41 10.12 2.96
CA ASN A 364 4.00 10.12 2.56
C ASN A 364 3.04 10.20 3.77
N PRO A 365 3.12 9.34 4.81
CA PRO A 365 2.30 9.48 6.01
C PRO A 365 2.46 10.83 6.71
N PHE A 366 3.67 11.39 6.74
CA PHE A 366 3.91 12.74 7.25
C PHE A 366 3.10 13.78 6.47
N PHE A 367 3.17 13.77 5.15
CA PHE A 367 2.41 14.70 4.33
C PHE A 367 0.90 14.46 4.40
N ILE A 368 0.42 13.24 4.60
CA ILE A 368 -1.00 12.99 4.86
C ILE A 368 -1.45 13.74 6.12
N ILE A 369 -0.68 13.64 7.21
CA ILE A 369 -1.01 14.31 8.48
C ILE A 369 -1.05 15.84 8.28
N VAL A 370 -0.08 16.40 7.57
CA VAL A 370 0.05 17.85 7.35
C VAL A 370 -0.97 18.37 6.34
N PHE A 371 -1.19 17.66 5.24
CA PHE A 371 -2.00 18.17 4.13
C PHE A 371 -3.49 17.86 4.28
N THR A 372 -3.89 16.87 5.05
CA THR A 372 -5.33 16.57 5.25
C THR A 372 -6.13 17.78 5.74
N PRO A 373 -5.71 18.50 6.79
CA PRO A 373 -6.42 19.69 7.23
C PRO A 373 -6.50 20.78 6.14
N LEU A 374 -5.43 20.94 5.36
CA LEU A 374 -5.36 21.95 4.30
C LEU A 374 -6.31 21.62 3.15
N VAL A 375 -6.35 20.35 2.72
CA VAL A 375 -7.25 19.87 1.65
C VAL A 375 -8.71 19.95 2.09
N VAL A 376 -9.00 19.58 3.34
CA VAL A 376 -10.36 19.73 3.90
C VAL A 376 -10.78 21.19 3.95
N ALA A 377 -9.92 22.09 4.44
CA ALA A 377 -10.18 23.53 4.46
C ALA A 377 -10.38 24.12 3.05
N PHE A 378 -9.58 23.67 2.08
CA PHE A 378 -9.70 24.08 0.69
C PHE A 378 -11.06 23.70 0.09
N PHE A 379 -11.52 22.45 0.27
CA PHE A 379 -12.86 22.05 -0.22
C PHE A 379 -13.99 22.74 0.55
N ALA A 380 -13.85 22.98 1.86
CA ALA A 380 -14.81 23.74 2.64
C ALA A 380 -14.93 25.18 2.11
N TRP A 381 -13.81 25.82 1.80
CA TRP A 381 -13.77 27.16 1.20
C TRP A 381 -14.42 27.20 -0.20
N LEU A 382 -14.18 26.20 -1.06
CA LEU A 382 -14.87 26.09 -2.35
C LEU A 382 -16.38 25.89 -2.18
N ARG A 383 -16.80 25.07 -1.21
CA ARG A 383 -18.22 24.82 -0.89
C ARG A 383 -18.92 26.09 -0.47
N GLN A 384 -18.33 26.90 0.41
CA GLN A 384 -18.87 28.18 0.84
C GLN A 384 -19.08 29.16 -0.32
N ARG A 385 -18.30 29.00 -1.39
CA ARG A 385 -18.40 29.81 -2.62
C ARG A 385 -19.32 29.21 -3.69
N GLY A 386 -19.96 28.08 -3.41
CA GLY A 386 -20.78 27.37 -4.40
C GLY A 386 -19.98 26.81 -5.59
N LYS A 387 -18.65 26.64 -5.44
CA LYS A 387 -17.71 26.18 -6.49
C LYS A 387 -17.08 24.82 -6.17
N GLU A 388 -17.65 24.06 -5.24
CA GLU A 388 -17.12 22.73 -4.92
C GLU A 388 -17.25 21.80 -6.15
N PRO A 389 -16.14 21.20 -6.62
CA PRO A 389 -16.21 20.28 -7.76
C PRO A 389 -17.01 19.02 -7.41
N SER A 390 -17.59 18.41 -8.42
CA SER A 390 -18.20 17.09 -8.28
C SER A 390 -17.16 16.04 -7.88
N THR A 391 -17.62 14.94 -7.29
CA THR A 391 -16.71 13.84 -6.90
C THR A 391 -15.87 13.30 -8.05
N PRO A 392 -16.41 13.05 -9.26
CA PRO A 392 -15.59 12.69 -10.41
C PRO A 392 -14.54 13.76 -10.78
N ALA A 393 -14.90 15.04 -10.71
CA ALA A 393 -13.95 16.12 -10.99
C ALA A 393 -12.80 16.17 -9.96
N LYS A 394 -13.08 15.90 -8.66
CA LYS A 394 -12.04 15.77 -7.64
C LYS A 394 -11.08 14.62 -7.94
N ILE A 395 -11.61 13.48 -8.40
CA ILE A 395 -10.82 12.31 -8.81
C ILE A 395 -9.92 12.68 -10.00
N ALA A 396 -10.48 13.34 -11.04
CA ALA A 396 -9.71 13.80 -12.19
C ALA A 396 -8.59 14.78 -11.78
N TRP A 397 -8.88 15.75 -10.89
CA TRP A 397 -7.84 16.62 -10.34
C TRP A 397 -6.75 15.82 -9.60
N GLY A 398 -7.13 14.81 -8.80
CA GLY A 398 -6.20 13.89 -8.16
C GLY A 398 -5.28 13.21 -9.15
N MET A 399 -5.79 12.77 -10.30
CA MET A 399 -4.98 12.16 -11.36
C MET A 399 -4.05 13.16 -12.05
N VAL A 400 -4.49 14.38 -12.31
CA VAL A 400 -3.60 15.45 -12.82
C VAL A 400 -2.47 15.75 -11.83
N ILE A 401 -2.77 15.85 -10.54
CA ILE A 401 -1.76 16.06 -9.50
C ILE A 401 -0.80 14.87 -9.44
N THR A 402 -1.31 13.65 -9.56
CA THR A 402 -0.48 12.43 -9.66
C THR A 402 0.43 12.49 -10.89
N ALA A 403 -0.07 12.94 -12.04
CA ALA A 403 0.77 13.17 -13.23
C ALA A 403 1.89 14.18 -12.95
N VAL A 404 1.60 15.29 -12.25
CA VAL A 404 2.63 16.26 -11.85
C VAL A 404 3.69 15.63 -10.95
N SER A 405 3.33 14.71 -10.04
CA SER A 405 4.34 14.01 -9.23
C SER A 405 5.32 13.18 -10.08
N THR A 406 4.85 12.60 -11.17
CA THR A 406 5.74 11.85 -12.10
C THR A 406 6.65 12.78 -12.89
N VAL A 407 6.24 14.03 -13.15
CA VAL A 407 7.12 15.06 -13.76
C VAL A 407 8.31 15.39 -12.83
N PHE A 408 8.08 15.44 -11.50
CA PHE A 408 9.20 15.58 -10.54
C PHE A 408 10.20 14.45 -10.68
N MET A 409 9.74 13.20 -10.82
CA MET A 409 10.63 12.06 -11.02
C MET A 409 11.35 12.11 -12.38
N ILE A 410 10.68 12.52 -13.45
CA ILE A 410 11.34 12.75 -14.76
C ILE A 410 12.43 13.82 -14.61
N GLY A 411 12.17 14.91 -13.91
CA GLY A 411 13.16 15.94 -13.60
C GLY A 411 14.35 15.38 -12.85
N ALA A 412 14.12 14.54 -11.83
CA ALA A 412 15.18 13.86 -11.09
C ALA A 412 16.04 12.98 -12.02
N VAL A 413 15.40 12.21 -12.91
CA VAL A 413 16.10 11.34 -13.88
C VAL A 413 16.92 12.16 -14.88
N VAL A 414 16.40 13.27 -15.38
CA VAL A 414 17.11 14.16 -16.30
C VAL A 414 18.34 14.78 -15.61
N VAL A 415 18.19 15.31 -14.40
CA VAL A 415 19.29 15.92 -13.63
C VAL A 415 20.34 14.88 -13.23
N SER A 416 19.93 13.62 -13.01
CA SER A 416 20.86 12.51 -12.74
C SER A 416 21.55 11.96 -14.00
N HIS A 417 21.32 12.56 -15.17
CA HIS A 417 21.78 12.02 -16.47
C HIS A 417 21.37 10.57 -16.71
N GLY A 418 20.07 10.26 -16.45
CA GLY A 418 19.54 8.92 -16.63
C GLY A 418 19.91 7.94 -15.52
N GLY A 419 20.23 8.45 -14.32
CA GLY A 419 20.64 7.63 -13.17
C GLY A 419 22.13 7.42 -13.04
N LEU A 420 22.96 8.10 -13.86
CA LEU A 420 24.42 8.04 -13.76
C LEU A 420 24.96 8.77 -12.52
N PHE A 421 24.22 9.75 -12.00
CA PHE A 421 24.63 10.52 -10.83
C PHE A 421 23.51 10.56 -9.78
N LYS A 422 23.92 10.60 -8.50
CA LYS A 422 22.99 10.81 -7.40
C LYS A 422 22.49 12.26 -7.37
N VAL A 423 21.19 12.43 -7.12
CA VAL A 423 20.51 13.73 -7.02
C VAL A 423 20.09 14.05 -5.59
N SER A 424 19.73 15.31 -5.35
CA SER A 424 19.23 15.77 -4.07
C SER A 424 17.95 14.99 -3.63
N PRO A 425 17.79 14.66 -2.34
CA PRO A 425 16.57 14.05 -1.81
C PRO A 425 15.32 14.93 -2.00
N SER A 426 15.51 16.24 -2.27
CA SER A 426 14.40 17.17 -2.51
C SER A 426 13.50 16.75 -3.68
N TRP A 427 14.05 16.08 -4.70
CA TRP A 427 13.26 15.54 -5.80
C TRP A 427 12.27 14.47 -5.33
N LEU A 428 12.74 13.55 -4.51
CA LEU A 428 11.91 12.49 -3.95
C LEU A 428 10.90 13.04 -2.95
N ILE A 429 11.32 13.96 -2.07
CA ILE A 429 10.43 14.64 -1.12
C ILE A 429 9.32 15.40 -1.86
N GLY A 430 9.66 16.12 -2.95
CA GLY A 430 8.70 16.80 -3.80
C GLY A 430 7.72 15.84 -4.47
N THR A 431 8.20 14.70 -4.96
CA THR A 431 7.36 13.63 -5.53
C THR A 431 6.35 13.14 -4.50
N TYR A 432 6.80 12.82 -3.27
CA TYR A 432 5.91 12.38 -2.20
C TYR A 432 4.92 13.47 -1.78
N ALA A 433 5.34 14.72 -1.68
CA ALA A 433 4.46 15.83 -1.35
C ALA A 433 3.31 15.96 -2.37
N VAL A 434 3.65 15.94 -3.66
CA VAL A 434 2.67 16.13 -4.73
C VAL A 434 1.75 14.92 -4.85
N ILE A 435 2.28 13.68 -4.84
CA ILE A 435 1.44 12.48 -4.97
C ILE A 435 0.49 12.32 -3.78
N THR A 436 0.91 12.74 -2.57
CA THR A 436 0.04 12.73 -1.38
C THR A 436 -1.14 13.67 -1.53
N VAL A 437 -0.97 14.84 -2.14
CA VAL A 437 -2.13 15.71 -2.47
C VAL A 437 -3.07 14.99 -3.44
N GLY A 438 -2.54 14.34 -4.48
CA GLY A 438 -3.34 13.50 -5.41
C GLY A 438 -4.12 12.42 -4.69
N GLU A 439 -3.49 11.71 -3.74
CA GLU A 439 -4.11 10.69 -2.90
C GLU A 439 -5.28 11.26 -2.09
N LEU A 440 -5.10 12.41 -1.44
CA LEU A 440 -6.14 13.05 -0.63
C LEU A 440 -7.36 13.52 -1.45
N PHE A 441 -7.18 13.77 -2.75
CA PHE A 441 -8.27 14.09 -3.66
C PHE A 441 -9.05 12.86 -4.12
N LEU A 442 -8.46 11.66 -4.09
CA LEU A 442 -9.02 10.43 -4.63
C LEU A 442 -9.55 9.49 -3.54
N SER A 443 -8.73 9.16 -2.54
CA SER A 443 -8.98 8.07 -1.60
C SER A 443 -10.23 8.23 -0.73
N PRO A 444 -10.56 9.40 -0.15
CA PRO A 444 -11.73 9.53 0.73
C PRO A 444 -13.06 9.40 0.01
N MET A 445 -13.07 9.57 -1.32
CA MET A 445 -14.30 9.73 -2.12
C MET A 445 -14.89 8.41 -2.60
N GLY A 446 -14.08 7.35 -2.65
CA GLY A 446 -14.42 6.15 -3.41
C GLY A 446 -15.58 5.32 -2.85
N LEU A 447 -15.49 4.89 -1.60
CA LEU A 447 -16.53 4.06 -0.98
C LEU A 447 -17.88 4.79 -0.89
N ALA A 448 -17.85 6.07 -0.54
CA ALA A 448 -19.04 6.89 -0.50
C ALA A 448 -19.69 7.05 -1.88
N LEU A 449 -18.88 7.14 -2.94
CA LEU A 449 -19.36 7.25 -4.31
C LEU A 449 -20.00 5.93 -4.78
N VAL A 450 -19.37 4.79 -4.50
CA VAL A 450 -19.94 3.47 -4.82
C VAL A 450 -21.28 3.28 -4.14
N SER A 451 -21.40 3.60 -2.84
CA SER A 451 -22.68 3.46 -2.11
C SER A 451 -23.79 4.36 -2.64
N LYS A 452 -23.44 5.53 -3.20
CA LYS A 452 -24.41 6.50 -3.75
C LYS A 452 -24.86 6.19 -5.18
N LEU A 453 -23.96 5.66 -6.01
CA LEU A 453 -24.22 5.45 -7.46
C LEU A 453 -24.63 4.02 -7.79
N ALA A 454 -24.23 3.04 -6.97
CA ALA A 454 -24.52 1.64 -7.29
C ALA A 454 -26.04 1.37 -7.18
N PRO A 455 -26.67 0.80 -8.23
CA PRO A 455 -28.04 0.30 -8.13
C PRO A 455 -28.15 -0.73 -6.99
N ALA A 456 -29.26 -0.70 -6.24
CA ALA A 456 -29.47 -1.55 -5.05
C ALA A 456 -29.18 -3.04 -5.32
N ARG A 457 -29.57 -3.53 -6.49
CA ARG A 457 -29.36 -4.92 -6.95
C ARG A 457 -27.88 -5.34 -7.02
N VAL A 458 -26.95 -4.40 -7.25
CA VAL A 458 -25.53 -4.68 -7.50
C VAL A 458 -24.58 -3.94 -6.55
N THR A 459 -25.10 -3.28 -5.52
CA THR A 459 -24.31 -2.46 -4.59
C THR A 459 -23.15 -3.26 -3.97
N ALA A 460 -23.44 -4.44 -3.42
CA ALA A 460 -22.42 -5.31 -2.82
C ALA A 460 -21.33 -5.72 -3.84
N LEU A 461 -21.75 -5.98 -5.08
CA LEU A 461 -20.84 -6.32 -6.17
C LEU A 461 -19.94 -5.13 -6.54
N MET A 462 -20.50 -3.92 -6.65
CA MET A 462 -19.72 -2.71 -6.93
C MET A 462 -18.76 -2.38 -5.77
N MET A 463 -19.15 -2.61 -4.52
CA MET A 463 -18.24 -2.51 -3.36
C MET A 463 -17.07 -3.51 -3.48
N GLY A 464 -17.36 -4.75 -3.88
CA GLY A 464 -16.32 -5.74 -4.19
C GLY A 464 -15.36 -5.26 -5.29
N GLY A 465 -15.89 -4.66 -6.36
CA GLY A 465 -15.11 -4.07 -7.45
C GLY A 465 -14.18 -2.95 -6.98
N TRP A 466 -14.63 -2.11 -6.06
CA TRP A 466 -13.80 -1.08 -5.46
C TRP A 466 -12.54 -1.66 -4.76
N PHE A 467 -12.67 -2.78 -4.05
CA PHE A 467 -11.52 -3.43 -3.41
C PHE A 467 -10.63 -4.21 -4.40
N LEU A 468 -11.19 -4.67 -5.52
CA LEU A 468 -10.42 -5.33 -6.58
C LEU A 468 -9.55 -4.35 -7.37
N ALA A 469 -9.97 -3.09 -7.53
CA ALA A 469 -9.21 -2.09 -8.28
C ALA A 469 -7.78 -1.87 -7.72
N PRO A 470 -7.55 -1.66 -6.41
CA PRO A 470 -6.21 -1.64 -5.85
C PRO A 470 -5.42 -2.94 -6.06
N SER A 471 -6.07 -4.10 -6.00
CA SER A 471 -5.40 -5.39 -6.25
C SER A 471 -4.83 -5.47 -7.67
N ILE A 472 -5.62 -5.10 -8.68
CA ILE A 472 -5.19 -5.05 -10.08
C ILE A 472 -4.10 -3.99 -10.26
N GLY A 473 -4.27 -2.79 -9.68
CA GLY A 473 -3.28 -1.71 -9.71
C GLY A 473 -1.93 -2.15 -9.15
N ASN A 474 -1.92 -2.87 -8.03
CA ASN A 474 -0.69 -3.38 -7.41
C ASN A 474 0.01 -4.45 -8.27
N THR A 475 -0.77 -5.31 -8.92
CA THR A 475 -0.20 -6.27 -9.88
C THR A 475 0.50 -5.52 -11.02
N LEU A 476 -0.14 -4.50 -11.59
CA LEU A 476 0.45 -3.67 -12.63
C LEU A 476 1.68 -2.90 -12.14
N ALA A 477 1.67 -2.42 -10.89
CA ALA A 477 2.85 -1.79 -10.27
C ALA A 477 4.03 -2.76 -10.18
N GLY A 478 3.78 -4.03 -9.80
CA GLY A 478 4.81 -5.08 -9.77
C GLY A 478 5.37 -5.38 -11.16
N VAL A 479 4.50 -5.48 -12.18
CA VAL A 479 4.90 -5.67 -13.59
C VAL A 479 5.78 -4.52 -14.07
N LEU A 480 5.38 -3.28 -13.81
CA LEU A 480 6.17 -2.10 -14.16
C LEU A 480 7.50 -2.07 -13.41
N ALA A 481 7.49 -2.34 -12.11
CA ALA A 481 8.71 -2.37 -11.31
C ALA A 481 9.71 -3.45 -11.79
N GLY A 482 9.23 -4.59 -12.32
CA GLY A 482 10.06 -5.60 -12.99
C GLY A 482 10.70 -5.14 -14.29
N CYS A 483 10.23 -4.00 -14.84
CA CYS A 483 10.85 -3.37 -16.01
C CYS A 483 11.90 -2.30 -15.65
N TRP A 484 12.13 -2.04 -14.37
CA TRP A 484 13.02 -0.98 -13.87
C TRP A 484 14.41 -1.01 -14.50
N ALA A 485 15.03 -2.17 -14.55
CA ALA A 485 16.37 -2.35 -15.11
C ALA A 485 16.39 -2.52 -16.66
N LYS A 486 15.21 -2.65 -17.30
CA LYS A 486 15.07 -2.96 -18.74
C LYS A 486 14.83 -1.74 -19.62
N PHE A 487 14.25 -0.69 -19.04
CA PHE A 487 13.93 0.55 -19.77
C PHE A 487 14.80 1.71 -19.30
N PRO A 488 15.11 2.67 -20.21
CA PRO A 488 15.63 3.95 -19.77
C PRO A 488 14.71 4.60 -18.73
N LEU A 489 15.25 5.10 -17.62
CA LEU A 489 14.46 5.61 -16.49
C LEU A 489 13.48 6.73 -16.89
N VAL A 490 13.86 7.59 -17.86
CA VAL A 490 12.93 8.60 -18.42
C VAL A 490 11.72 7.93 -19.06
N GLY A 491 11.94 6.89 -19.88
CA GLY A 491 10.86 6.13 -20.52
C GLY A 491 9.96 5.46 -19.49
N PHE A 492 10.53 4.85 -18.47
CA PHE A 492 9.81 4.26 -17.36
C PHE A 492 8.89 5.27 -16.64
N CYS A 493 9.41 6.42 -16.24
CA CYS A 493 8.62 7.48 -15.61
C CYS A 493 7.59 8.08 -16.57
N SER A 494 7.88 8.15 -17.87
CA SER A 494 6.94 8.66 -18.87
C SER A 494 5.72 7.76 -19.06
N ILE A 495 5.83 6.45 -18.86
CA ILE A 495 4.68 5.52 -18.86
C ILE A 495 3.70 5.93 -17.75
N ASN A 496 4.20 6.19 -16.54
CA ASN A 496 3.37 6.63 -15.42
C ASN A 496 2.69 7.99 -15.69
N LEU A 497 3.43 8.93 -16.29
CA LEU A 497 2.90 10.24 -16.67
C LEU A 497 1.74 10.10 -17.65
N VAL A 498 1.95 9.36 -18.74
CA VAL A 498 0.94 9.16 -19.78
C VAL A 498 -0.28 8.44 -19.22
N ALA A 499 -0.07 7.39 -18.42
CA ALA A 499 -1.16 6.65 -17.78
C ALA A 499 -1.99 7.56 -16.84
N ALA A 500 -1.34 8.41 -16.03
CA ALA A 500 -2.04 9.34 -15.15
C ALA A 500 -2.85 10.40 -15.92
N LEU A 501 -2.29 10.96 -17.00
CA LEU A 501 -2.98 11.95 -17.84
C LEU A 501 -4.17 11.33 -18.59
N LEU A 502 -4.03 10.11 -19.12
CA LEU A 502 -5.15 9.40 -19.76
C LEU A 502 -6.26 9.08 -18.77
N ALA A 503 -5.92 8.77 -17.52
CA ALA A 503 -6.90 8.49 -16.48
C ALA A 503 -7.58 9.77 -15.92
N ALA A 504 -7.04 10.96 -16.20
CA ALA A 504 -7.60 12.24 -15.79
C ALA A 504 -8.70 12.75 -16.72
N ILE A 505 -8.81 12.20 -17.95
CA ILE A 505 -9.79 12.56 -19.00
C ILE A 505 -11.04 11.71 -18.85
#